data_c0a4468cafcb7e8a5efb2aac499c25c8
#
_entry.id   c0a4468cafcb7e8a5efb2aac499c25c8
#
_cell.length_a   1.000
_cell.length_b   1.000
_cell.length_c   1.000
_cell.angle_alpha   90.00
_cell.angle_beta   90.00
_cell.angle_gamma   90.00
#
_symmetry.space_group_name_H-M   'P 1'
#
loop_
_entity.id
_entity.type
_entity.pdbx_description
1 polymer ?
#
loop_
_entity_poly.entity_id
_entity_poly.type
_entity_poly.pdbx_seq_one_letter_code
_entity_poly.pdbx_strand_id
1 'polypeptide(L)' 'MWKIEHIFDGEYGCEERVQPMVVVTLKNEEGEKRQVTVSDEWLTERNLDTGSVWPEKI' A
#
# COMPACT_ATOMS: atom_id res chain seq x y z
N MET A 1 -14.30 -2.87 -6.34
CA MET A 1 -13.31 -1.80 -6.32
C MET A 1 -12.49 -1.88 -5.04
N TRP A 2 -11.19 -1.86 -5.14
CA TRP A 2 -10.33 -2.01 -3.97
C TRP A 2 -10.10 -0.68 -3.30
N LYS A 3 -10.11 -0.68 -1.96
CA LYS A 3 -9.82 0.49 -1.16
C LYS A 3 -8.69 0.19 -0.18
N ILE A 4 -7.94 1.19 0.17
CA ILE A 4 -6.89 1.05 1.16
C ILE A 4 -7.51 0.98 2.55
N GLU A 5 -7.37 -0.17 3.20
CA GLU A 5 -7.86 -0.36 4.56
C GLU A 5 -6.84 0.07 5.58
N HIS A 6 -5.57 -0.26 5.32
CA HIS A 6 -4.50 0.06 6.25
C HIS A 6 -3.17 0.12 5.53
N ILE A 7 -2.25 0.92 6.04
CA ILE A 7 -0.90 1.05 5.50
C ILE A 7 0.08 0.79 6.65
N PHE A 8 0.94 -0.22 6.47
CA PHE A 8 1.96 -0.56 7.45
C PHE A 8 3.34 -0.19 6.93
N ASP A 9 4.16 0.38 7.79
CA ASP A 9 5.55 0.60 7.45
C ASP A 9 6.27 -0.74 7.44
N GLY A 10 6.86 -1.06 6.30
CA GLY A 10 7.65 -2.26 6.19
C GLY A 10 9.07 -2.00 6.69
N GLU A 11 9.50 -2.77 7.64
CA GLU A 11 10.90 -2.75 8.04
C GLU A 11 11.65 -3.76 7.22
N TYR A 12 12.38 -3.28 6.25
CA TYR A 12 13.22 -4.14 5.44
C TYR A 12 14.66 -3.91 5.84
N GLY A 13 15.13 -4.74 6.69
CA GLY A 13 16.54 -4.90 6.96
C GLY A 13 17.43 -3.66 6.81
N CYS A 14 18.70 -3.87 6.96
CA CYS A 14 19.69 -2.79 6.97
C CYS A 14 20.28 -2.48 5.59
N GLU A 15 19.60 -2.76 4.54
CA GLU A 15 20.14 -2.46 3.22
C GLU A 15 19.92 -1.01 2.86
N GLU A 16 21.01 -0.28 2.80
CA GLU A 16 20.99 1.16 2.54
C GLU A 16 20.47 1.56 1.18
N ARG A 17 20.28 0.62 0.29
CA ARG A 17 19.86 0.90 -1.08
C ARG A 17 18.41 0.64 -1.34
N VAL A 18 17.70 0.16 -0.37
CA VAL A 18 16.28 -0.16 -0.54
C VAL A 18 15.46 1.07 -0.18
N GLN A 19 14.64 1.50 -1.11
CA GLN A 19 13.72 2.58 -0.83
C GLN A 19 12.73 2.13 0.23
N PRO A 20 12.27 3.05 1.08
CA PRO A 20 11.26 2.70 2.08
C PRO A 20 10.03 2.12 1.40
N MET A 21 9.71 0.90 1.76
CA MET A 21 8.54 0.22 1.24
C MET A 21 7.49 0.11 2.33
N VAL A 22 6.24 0.13 1.93
CA VAL A 22 5.13 -0.04 2.86
C VAL A 22 4.24 -1.17 2.37
N VAL A 23 3.59 -1.83 3.31
CA VAL A 23 2.61 -2.87 3.00
C VAL A 23 1.23 -2.25 3.10
N VAL A 24 0.50 -2.28 2.01
CA VAL A 24 -0.84 -1.72 1.94
C VAL A 24 -1.84 -2.86 1.98
N THR A 25 -2.76 -2.82 2.92
CA THR A 25 -3.85 -3.77 3.00
C THR A 25 -5.03 -3.20 2.24
N LEU A 26 -5.49 -3.95 1.26
CA LEU A 26 -6.63 -3.56 0.43
C LEU A 26 -7.84 -4.42 0.76
N LYS A 27 -8.99 -3.82 0.63
CA LYS A 27 -10.27 -4.51 0.84
C LYS A 27 -11.23 -4.11 -0.26
N ASN A 28 -11.97 -5.07 -0.77
CA ASN A 28 -13.00 -4.80 -1.76
C ASN A 28 -14.41 -4.89 -1.17
N GLU A 29 -15.40 -4.66 -2.00
CA GLU A 29 -16.81 -4.66 -1.59
C GLU A 29 -17.31 -6.05 -1.17
N GLU A 30 -16.63 -7.09 -1.61
CA GLU A 30 -16.99 -8.47 -1.29
C GLU A 30 -16.39 -8.93 0.03
N GLY A 31 -15.60 -8.10 0.67
CA GLY A 31 -14.93 -8.46 1.91
C GLY A 31 -13.60 -9.16 1.73
N GLU A 32 -13.14 -9.28 0.49
CA GLU A 32 -11.83 -9.83 0.23
C GLU A 32 -10.74 -8.85 0.64
N LYS A 33 -9.61 -9.37 1.08
CA LYS A 33 -8.47 -8.56 1.48
C LYS A 33 -7.23 -9.00 0.73
N ARG A 34 -6.39 -8.05 0.39
CA ARG A 34 -5.10 -8.30 -0.23
C ARG A 34 -4.07 -7.36 0.34
N GLN A 35 -2.84 -7.81 0.32
CA GLN A 35 -1.71 -6.98 0.74
C GLN A 35 -0.78 -6.81 -0.45
N VAL A 36 -0.38 -5.57 -0.67
CA VAL A 36 0.58 -5.23 -1.72
C VAL A 36 1.71 -4.43 -1.09
N THR A 37 2.91 -4.57 -1.64
CA THR A 37 4.06 -3.83 -1.19
C THR A 37 4.40 -2.79 -2.23
N VAL A 38 4.42 -1.53 -1.82
CA VAL A 38 4.74 -0.41 -2.71
C VAL A 38 5.66 0.55 -1.98
N SER A 39 6.29 1.45 -2.73
CA SER A 39 7.12 2.47 -2.10
C SER A 39 6.25 3.55 -1.47
N ASP A 40 6.73 4.11 -0.37
CA ASP A 40 6.05 5.21 0.29
C ASP A 40 5.94 6.42 -0.65
N GLU A 41 6.99 6.66 -1.41
CA GLU A 41 7.02 7.73 -2.40
C GLU A 41 5.91 7.58 -3.44
N TRP A 42 5.67 6.35 -3.91
CA TRP A 42 4.61 6.07 -4.87
C TRP A 42 3.24 6.45 -4.32
N LEU A 43 2.98 6.15 -3.06
CA LEU A 43 1.73 6.54 -2.40
C LEU A 43 1.62 8.05 -2.26
N THR A 44 2.70 8.70 -1.88
CA THR A 44 2.74 10.15 -1.69
C THR A 44 2.47 10.90 -3.00
N GLU A 45 3.08 10.45 -4.09
CA GLU A 45 2.86 11.06 -5.40
C GLU A 45 1.42 10.98 -5.86
N ARG A 46 0.71 9.95 -5.46
CA ARG A 46 -0.68 9.72 -5.84
C ARG A 46 -1.67 10.21 -4.79
N ASN A 47 -1.17 10.78 -3.71
CA ASN A 47 -1.99 11.20 -2.58
C ASN A 47 -2.90 10.08 -2.06
N LEU A 48 -2.38 8.88 -2.04
CA LEU A 48 -3.12 7.72 -1.54
C LEU A 48 -2.95 7.60 -0.03
N ASP A 49 -4.03 7.32 0.65
CA ASP A 49 -4.06 7.20 2.10
C ASP A 49 -5.12 6.18 2.50
N THR A 50 -5.21 5.89 3.78
CA THR A 50 -6.25 5.00 4.29
C THR A 50 -7.64 5.52 3.89
N GLY A 51 -8.42 4.66 3.29
CA GLY A 51 -9.74 5.03 2.77
C GLY A 51 -9.75 5.43 1.30
N SER A 52 -8.59 5.61 0.68
CA SER A 52 -8.51 5.96 -0.73
C SER A 52 -8.80 4.75 -1.61
N VAL A 53 -9.34 5.01 -2.78
CA VAL A 53 -9.57 3.97 -3.78
C VAL A 53 -8.24 3.57 -4.41
N TRP A 54 -8.00 2.28 -4.52
CA TRP A 54 -6.79 1.76 -5.14
C TRP A 54 -6.85 1.94 -6.65
N PRO A 55 -5.88 2.63 -7.26
CA PRO A 55 -5.94 2.95 -8.68
C PRO A 55 -5.48 1.83 -9.61
N GLU A 56 -4.83 0.83 -9.08
CA GLU A 56 -4.26 -0.25 -9.87
C GLU A 56 -5.16 -1.47 -9.87
N LYS A 57 -4.98 -2.30 -10.89
CA LYS A 57 -5.64 -3.60 -10.91
C LYS A 57 -4.86 -4.60 -10.07
N ILE A 58 -5.59 -5.42 -9.41
CA ILE A 58 -5.01 -6.51 -8.63
C ILE A 58 -5.28 -7.84 -9.29
#